data_27fa8456f4adbf3cc72c78c2daf5489f
#
_entry.id   27fa8456f4adbf3cc72c78c2daf5489f
#
_cell.length_a   1.000
_cell.length_b   1.000
_cell.length_c   1.000
_cell.angle_alpha   90.00
_cell.angle_beta   90.00
_cell.angle_gamma   90.00
#
_symmetry.space_group_name_H-M   'P 1'
#
loop_
_entity.id
_entity.type
_entity.pdbx_description
1 polymer ?
#
loop_
_entity_poly.entity_id
_entity_poly.type
_entity_poly.pdbx_seq_one_letter_code
_entity_poly.pdbx_strand_id
1 'polypeptide(L)'
;MILPLILALACGDTVINFSVYPTEVHLDDALDSQRIVIIGEDYDSSAIDLTAKSLAKVLDESIATYKDGVLTPLADGETSLRIHARGQSLIIPVKVSNSNLTPEVSFKLDVVPIFTAAGCNAGACHGQAKGKDGFHLSLFGYDPD
;
A
#
# COMPACT_ATOMS: atom_id res chain seq x y z
N MET A 1 -20.49 -46.40 -30.18
CA MET A 1 -20.79 -44.97 -30.26
C MET A 1 -19.92 -44.29 -29.23
N ILE A 2 -18.74 -43.78 -29.68
CA ILE A 2 -17.68 -43.20 -28.80
C ILE A 2 -17.91 -41.71 -28.78
N LEU A 3 -18.27 -41.16 -27.62
CA LEU A 3 -18.48 -39.74 -27.40
C LEU A 3 -17.11 -39.07 -27.22
N PRO A 4 -16.75 -38.02 -27.98
CA PRO A 4 -15.46 -37.34 -27.76
C PRO A 4 -15.55 -36.49 -26.49
N LEU A 5 -14.64 -36.72 -25.55
CA LEU A 5 -14.39 -35.90 -24.39
C LEU A 5 -13.77 -34.57 -24.86
N ILE A 6 -14.58 -33.52 -24.93
CA ILE A 6 -14.07 -32.17 -25.21
C ILE A 6 -13.38 -31.69 -23.94
N LEU A 7 -12.05 -31.78 -23.94
CA LEU A 7 -11.20 -31.14 -22.91
C LEU A 7 -11.25 -29.62 -23.15
N ALA A 8 -12.05 -28.91 -22.38
CA ALA A 8 -12.05 -27.45 -22.38
C ALA A 8 -10.70 -26.99 -21.78
N LEU A 9 -9.77 -26.56 -22.63
CA LEU A 9 -8.62 -25.79 -22.17
C LEU A 9 -9.15 -24.48 -21.58
N ALA A 10 -9.13 -24.38 -20.25
CA ALA A 10 -9.26 -23.11 -19.57
C ALA A 10 -8.05 -22.25 -19.98
N CYS A 11 -8.27 -21.27 -20.84
CA CYS A 11 -7.30 -20.21 -21.15
C CYS A 11 -7.18 -19.34 -19.89
N GLY A 12 -6.42 -19.78 -18.90
CA GLY A 12 -6.06 -18.97 -17.75
C GLY A 12 -4.89 -18.08 -18.15
N ASP A 13 -5.02 -16.78 -17.89
CA ASP A 13 -3.92 -15.83 -18.06
C ASP A 13 -2.67 -16.37 -17.39
N THR A 14 -1.65 -16.71 -18.14
CA THR A 14 -0.44 -17.36 -17.63
C THR A 14 0.53 -16.26 -17.23
N VAL A 15 0.54 -15.89 -15.96
CA VAL A 15 1.57 -14.99 -15.41
C VAL A 15 2.89 -15.75 -15.33
N ILE A 16 3.92 -15.24 -15.98
CA ILE A 16 5.25 -15.84 -16.05
C ILE A 16 6.02 -15.55 -14.76
N ASN A 17 5.77 -14.39 -14.14
CA ASN A 17 6.42 -13.93 -12.91
C ASN A 17 5.53 -12.93 -12.16
N PHE A 18 5.83 -12.69 -10.89
CA PHE A 18 5.24 -11.59 -10.15
C PHE A 18 6.28 -10.93 -9.23
N SER A 19 6.10 -9.64 -8.99
CA SER A 19 6.91 -8.82 -8.11
C SER A 19 6.05 -8.24 -7.00
N VAL A 20 6.67 -7.95 -5.87
CA VAL A 20 6.00 -7.36 -4.71
C VAL A 20 6.66 -6.03 -4.39
N TYR A 21 5.88 -5.02 -4.11
CA TYR A 21 6.32 -3.68 -3.76
C TYR A 21 5.64 -3.21 -2.46
N PRO A 22 6.45 -2.72 -1.50
CA PRO A 22 7.91 -2.75 -1.46
C PRO A 22 8.47 -4.17 -1.26
N THR A 23 9.80 -4.35 -1.48
CA THR A 23 10.48 -5.63 -1.30
C THR A 23 10.83 -5.94 0.16
N GLU A 24 10.75 -4.92 1.02
CA GLU A 24 10.88 -4.99 2.48
C GLU A 24 9.98 -3.94 3.12
N VAL A 25 9.58 -4.13 4.35
CA VAL A 25 8.69 -3.22 5.09
C VAL A 25 9.29 -2.86 6.43
N HIS A 26 9.31 -1.56 6.73
CA HIS A 26 9.61 -1.01 8.04
C HIS A 26 8.39 -0.23 8.52
N LEU A 27 7.89 -0.55 9.71
CA LEU A 27 6.80 0.15 10.38
C LEU A 27 7.40 0.75 11.67
N ASP A 28 7.44 2.07 11.75
CA ASP A 28 8.29 2.77 12.72
C ASP A 28 7.50 3.41 13.88
N ASP A 29 6.17 3.32 13.90
CA ASP A 29 5.31 3.77 15.01
C ASP A 29 3.95 3.06 15.02
N ALA A 30 3.11 3.39 16.02
CA ALA A 30 1.80 2.77 16.21
C ALA A 30 0.77 3.10 15.12
N LEU A 31 0.94 4.17 14.38
CA LEU A 31 0.01 4.64 13.33
C LEU A 31 0.51 4.33 11.93
N ASP A 32 1.73 3.80 11.82
CA ASP A 32 2.33 3.50 10.53
C ASP A 32 1.57 2.38 9.81
N SER A 33 1.61 2.43 8.50
CA SER A 33 0.97 1.43 7.65
C SER A 33 1.62 1.38 6.29
N GLN A 34 1.79 0.18 5.74
CA GLN A 34 2.37 -0.01 4.42
C GLN A 34 1.42 -0.76 3.49
N ARG A 35 1.07 -0.11 2.39
CA ARG A 35 0.35 -0.79 1.30
C ARG A 35 1.30 -1.67 0.52
N ILE A 36 0.88 -2.91 0.30
CA ILE A 36 1.59 -3.89 -0.52
C ILE A 36 0.90 -3.98 -1.89
N VAL A 37 1.70 -3.88 -2.94
CA VAL A 37 1.23 -4.03 -4.32
C VAL A 37 1.90 -5.25 -4.93
N ILE A 38 1.11 -6.12 -5.56
CA ILE A 38 1.58 -7.34 -6.19
C ILE A 38 1.30 -7.24 -7.69
N ILE A 39 2.36 -7.19 -8.48
CA ILE A 39 2.29 -7.04 -9.94
C ILE A 39 2.76 -8.32 -10.59
N GLY A 40 1.95 -8.88 -11.45
CA GLY A 40 2.33 -9.97 -12.34
C GLY A 40 2.65 -9.46 -13.75
N GLU A 41 3.35 -10.30 -14.51
CA GLU A 41 3.61 -10.07 -15.93
C GLU A 41 2.96 -11.16 -16.78
N ASP A 42 2.38 -10.78 -17.88
CA ASP A 42 1.85 -11.68 -18.89
C ASP A 42 2.92 -11.98 -19.98
N TYR A 43 2.62 -12.90 -20.90
CA TYR A 43 3.53 -13.29 -22.00
C TYR A 43 3.92 -12.12 -22.93
N ASP A 44 3.08 -11.11 -23.04
CA ASP A 44 3.36 -9.89 -23.82
C ASP A 44 4.03 -8.80 -22.98
N SER A 45 4.48 -9.12 -21.76
CA SER A 45 5.08 -8.19 -20.77
C SER A 45 4.11 -7.10 -20.27
N SER A 46 2.81 -7.29 -20.41
CA SER A 46 1.82 -6.41 -19.81
C SER A 46 1.80 -6.59 -18.29
N ALA A 47 1.76 -5.51 -17.54
CA ALA A 47 1.64 -5.54 -16.08
C ALA A 47 0.19 -5.83 -15.67
N ILE A 48 0.02 -6.78 -14.75
CA ILE A 48 -1.29 -7.17 -14.19
C ILE A 48 -1.27 -6.98 -12.67
N ASP A 49 -2.26 -6.26 -12.12
CA ASP A 49 -2.44 -6.15 -10.67
C ASP A 49 -3.00 -7.47 -10.10
N LEU A 50 -2.23 -8.12 -9.27
CA LEU A 50 -2.57 -9.36 -8.58
C LEU A 50 -2.89 -9.16 -7.10
N THR A 51 -2.85 -7.94 -6.57
CA THR A 51 -2.97 -7.66 -5.13
C THR A 51 -4.24 -8.30 -4.53
N ALA A 52 -5.39 -8.06 -5.15
CA ALA A 52 -6.66 -8.62 -4.69
C ALA A 52 -6.86 -10.12 -5.01
N LYS A 53 -6.03 -10.68 -5.91
CA LYS A 53 -6.12 -12.08 -6.35
C LYS A 53 -5.09 -12.99 -5.68
N SER A 54 -4.18 -12.41 -4.87
CA SER A 54 -3.13 -13.12 -4.16
C SER A 54 -3.54 -13.47 -2.74
N LEU A 55 -2.99 -14.55 -2.22
CA LEU A 55 -3.08 -14.88 -0.80
C LEU A 55 -1.82 -14.35 -0.12
N ALA A 56 -1.99 -13.49 0.86
CA ALA A 56 -0.88 -12.98 1.64
C ALA A 56 -1.15 -13.16 3.14
N LYS A 57 -0.11 -13.59 3.87
CA LYS A 57 -0.21 -13.88 5.30
C LYS A 57 1.10 -13.52 6.01
N VAL A 58 0.99 -12.79 7.12
CA VAL A 58 2.10 -12.55 8.05
C VAL A 58 2.43 -13.85 8.76
N LEU A 59 3.72 -14.17 8.91
CA LEU A 59 4.17 -15.42 9.54
C LEU A 59 4.01 -15.38 11.06
N ASP A 60 4.23 -14.22 11.67
CA ASP A 60 3.95 -13.97 13.09
C ASP A 60 2.92 -12.85 13.21
N GLU A 61 1.67 -13.23 13.38
CA GLU A 61 0.55 -12.29 13.49
C GLU A 61 0.52 -11.53 14.84
N SER A 62 1.42 -11.82 15.77
CA SER A 62 1.58 -11.04 17.00
C SER A 62 2.39 -9.75 16.77
N ILE A 63 3.18 -9.68 15.69
CA ILE A 63 4.05 -8.54 15.37
C ILE A 63 3.36 -7.56 14.42
N ALA A 64 2.69 -8.06 13.39
CA ALA A 64 2.00 -7.23 12.41
C ALA A 64 0.75 -7.93 11.86
N THR A 65 -0.21 -7.17 11.34
CA THR A 65 -1.35 -7.73 10.60
C THR A 65 -1.34 -7.32 9.15
N TYR A 66 -1.89 -8.17 8.27
CA TYR A 66 -2.11 -7.86 6.86
C TYR A 66 -3.59 -8.00 6.54
N LYS A 67 -4.19 -6.90 6.10
CA LYS A 67 -5.61 -6.88 5.71
C LYS A 67 -5.82 -5.95 4.52
N ASP A 68 -6.58 -6.39 3.53
CA ASP A 68 -6.99 -5.60 2.37
C ASP A 68 -5.82 -4.90 1.65
N GLY A 69 -4.67 -5.57 1.57
CA GLY A 69 -3.48 -5.03 0.91
C GLY A 69 -2.62 -4.12 1.79
N VAL A 70 -2.91 -4.02 3.09
CA VAL A 70 -2.19 -3.13 4.02
C VAL A 70 -1.62 -3.91 5.18
N LEU A 71 -0.33 -3.68 5.48
CA LEU A 71 0.34 -4.09 6.71
C LEU A 71 0.21 -3.00 7.75
N THR A 72 -0.09 -3.40 9.00
CA THR A 72 -0.13 -2.52 10.17
C THR A 72 0.62 -3.15 11.34
N PRO A 73 1.28 -2.36 12.21
CA PRO A 73 2.04 -2.85 13.33
C PRO A 73 1.14 -3.32 14.48
N LEU A 74 1.65 -4.26 15.29
CA LEU A 74 1.03 -4.69 16.56
C LEU A 74 2.02 -4.65 17.70
N ALA A 75 3.25 -5.18 17.50
CA ALA A 75 4.31 -5.21 18.50
C ALA A 75 5.67 -5.13 17.84
N ASP A 76 6.66 -4.60 18.58
CA ASP A 76 8.04 -4.53 18.10
C ASP A 76 8.59 -5.93 17.82
N GLY A 77 9.29 -6.06 16.69
CA GLY A 77 9.90 -7.34 16.30
C GLY A 77 10.13 -7.44 14.80
N GLU A 78 10.55 -8.62 14.39
CA GLU A 78 10.80 -8.96 13.00
C GLU A 78 9.95 -10.17 12.60
N THR A 79 9.29 -10.08 11.46
CA THR A 79 8.49 -11.14 10.87
C THR A 79 8.65 -11.13 9.36
N SER A 80 7.79 -11.81 8.64
CA SER A 80 7.77 -11.79 7.18
C SER A 80 6.34 -11.88 6.67
N LEU A 81 6.07 -11.26 5.53
CA LEU A 81 4.85 -11.46 4.77
C LEU A 81 5.11 -12.51 3.69
N ARG A 82 4.39 -13.64 3.75
CA ARG A 82 4.36 -14.64 2.70
C ARG A 82 3.22 -14.32 1.74
N ILE A 83 3.57 -14.21 0.46
CA ILE A 83 2.64 -13.96 -0.63
C ILE A 83 2.60 -15.18 -1.53
N HIS A 84 1.41 -15.65 -1.88
CA HIS A 84 1.19 -16.73 -2.82
C HIS A 84 0.30 -16.24 -3.96
N ALA A 85 0.83 -16.32 -5.18
CA ALA A 85 0.13 -15.93 -6.40
C ALA A 85 0.43 -16.95 -7.49
N ARG A 86 -0.61 -17.45 -8.19
CA ARG A 86 -0.51 -18.36 -9.35
C ARG A 86 0.48 -19.51 -9.18
N GLY A 87 0.46 -20.17 -8.02
CA GLY A 87 1.29 -21.34 -7.74
C GLY A 87 2.74 -21.02 -7.32
N GLN A 88 3.11 -19.75 -7.24
CA GLN A 88 4.42 -19.30 -6.76
C GLN A 88 4.29 -18.63 -5.39
N SER A 89 5.36 -18.70 -4.59
CA SER A 89 5.42 -18.04 -3.29
C SER A 89 6.64 -17.13 -3.20
N LEU A 90 6.45 -15.96 -2.62
CA LEU A 90 7.49 -14.99 -2.31
C LEU A 90 7.36 -14.57 -0.85
N ILE A 91 8.48 -14.28 -0.19
CA ILE A 91 8.52 -13.82 1.19
C ILE A 91 9.28 -12.49 1.22
N ILE A 92 8.68 -11.49 1.86
CA ILE A 92 9.33 -10.20 2.12
C ILE A 92 9.50 -10.00 3.63
N PRO A 93 10.64 -9.43 4.07
CA PRO A 93 10.87 -9.13 5.47
C PRO A 93 9.99 -7.96 5.93
N VAL A 94 9.56 -8.03 7.19
CA VAL A 94 8.78 -6.99 7.87
C VAL A 94 9.43 -6.74 9.22
N LYS A 95 9.77 -5.49 9.48
CA LYS A 95 10.30 -5.01 10.77
C LYS A 95 9.34 -3.99 11.37
N VAL A 96 9.03 -4.17 12.63
CA VAL A 96 8.22 -3.23 13.43
C VAL A 96 9.08 -2.68 14.55
N SER A 97 9.05 -1.38 14.73
CA SER A 97 9.75 -0.66 15.78
C SER A 97 8.80 0.37 16.39
N ASN A 98 8.99 0.66 17.69
CA ASN A 98 8.23 1.71 18.39
C ASN A 98 6.69 1.58 18.27
N SER A 99 6.18 0.38 18.18
CA SER A 99 4.74 0.09 18.01
C SER A 99 3.85 0.67 19.13
N ASN A 100 4.43 1.07 20.25
CA ASN A 100 3.75 1.74 21.36
C ASN A 100 3.85 3.27 21.33
N LEU A 101 4.60 3.84 20.38
CA LEU A 101 4.75 5.27 20.22
C LEU A 101 3.75 5.80 19.21
N THR A 102 2.96 6.78 19.63
CA THR A 102 2.13 7.57 18.72
C THR A 102 2.88 8.85 18.39
N PRO A 103 3.26 9.08 17.13
CA PRO A 103 3.99 10.29 16.76
C PRO A 103 3.13 11.54 16.99
N GLU A 104 3.78 12.66 17.29
CA GLU A 104 3.10 13.94 17.30
C GLU A 104 2.69 14.33 15.88
N VAL A 105 1.45 14.79 15.72
CA VAL A 105 0.94 15.24 14.43
C VAL A 105 1.68 16.51 13.99
N SER A 106 2.40 16.42 12.89
CA SER A 106 3.06 17.55 12.27
C SER A 106 2.10 18.26 11.31
N PHE A 107 1.81 19.54 11.57
CA PHE A 107 0.99 20.31 10.63
C PHE A 107 1.57 20.27 9.21
N LYS A 108 2.89 20.42 9.08
CA LYS A 108 3.61 20.47 7.81
C LYS A 108 3.63 19.13 7.07
N LEU A 109 3.89 18.03 7.78
CA LEU A 109 4.09 16.71 7.16
C LEU A 109 2.80 15.90 7.05
N ASP A 110 1.85 16.09 7.96
CA ASP A 110 0.63 15.27 8.03
C ASP A 110 -0.61 16.04 7.57
N VAL A 111 -0.76 17.33 7.94
CA VAL A 111 -1.98 18.09 7.66
C VAL A 111 -1.93 18.79 6.31
N VAL A 112 -0.81 19.45 5.97
CA VAL A 112 -0.66 20.19 4.70
C VAL A 112 -0.85 19.29 3.47
N PRO A 113 -0.34 18.06 3.39
CA PRO A 113 -0.61 17.15 2.28
C PRO A 113 -2.10 16.84 2.09
N ILE A 114 -2.86 16.70 3.18
CA ILE A 114 -4.32 16.48 3.12
C ILE A 114 -5.02 17.70 2.51
N PHE A 115 -4.67 18.91 2.97
CA PHE A 115 -5.23 20.15 2.40
C PHE A 115 -4.88 20.32 0.94
N THR A 116 -3.66 19.93 0.55
CA THR A 116 -3.21 20.00 -0.85
C THR A 116 -3.99 18.99 -1.71
N ALA A 117 -4.14 17.77 -1.27
CA ALA A 117 -4.91 16.74 -1.97
C ALA A 117 -6.40 17.10 -2.10
N ALA A 118 -6.97 17.75 -1.08
CA ALA A 118 -8.36 18.23 -1.08
C ALA A 118 -8.54 19.56 -1.83
N GLY A 119 -7.44 20.22 -2.28
CA GLY A 119 -7.48 21.51 -2.98
C GLY A 119 -7.81 22.70 -2.06
N CYS A 120 -7.80 22.53 -0.74
CA CYS A 120 -8.15 23.59 0.20
C CYS A 120 -7.18 24.78 0.18
N ASN A 121 -5.91 24.53 -0.09
CA ASN A 121 -4.84 25.54 -0.21
C ASN A 121 -4.59 26.02 -1.66
N ALA A 122 -5.52 25.74 -2.58
CA ALA A 122 -5.47 26.28 -3.94
C ALA A 122 -5.75 27.79 -3.98
N GLY A 123 -5.29 28.49 -5.02
CA GLY A 123 -5.41 29.93 -5.17
C GLY A 123 -6.86 30.46 -5.30
N ALA A 124 -7.83 29.59 -5.62
CA ALA A 124 -9.26 29.93 -5.62
C ALA A 124 -9.95 29.73 -4.24
N CYS A 125 -9.23 29.13 -3.31
CA CYS A 125 -9.70 28.83 -1.96
C CYS A 125 -8.85 29.57 -0.91
N HIS A 126 -8.37 28.85 0.11
CA HIS A 126 -7.61 29.45 1.22
C HIS A 126 -6.15 29.80 0.85
N GLY A 127 -5.63 29.37 -0.32
CA GLY A 127 -4.30 29.71 -0.82
C GLY A 127 -4.20 31.07 -1.52
N GLN A 128 -5.29 31.83 -1.67
CA GLN A 128 -5.22 33.20 -2.20
C GLN A 128 -4.62 34.17 -1.19
N ALA A 129 -4.03 35.29 -1.66
CA ALA A 129 -3.30 36.23 -0.82
C ALA A 129 -4.05 36.77 0.41
N LYS A 130 -5.38 36.87 0.36
CA LYS A 130 -6.23 37.31 1.47
C LYS A 130 -6.86 36.13 2.24
N GLY A 131 -6.62 34.90 1.80
CA GLY A 131 -7.37 33.76 2.30
C GLY A 131 -8.86 33.82 1.92
N LYS A 132 -9.65 32.99 2.55
CA LYS A 132 -11.11 32.97 2.43
C LYS A 132 -11.74 32.92 3.82
N ASP A 133 -12.71 33.80 4.06
CA ASP A 133 -13.42 33.90 5.33
C ASP A 133 -12.49 34.07 6.56
N GLY A 134 -11.37 34.80 6.38
CA GLY A 134 -10.39 35.05 7.44
C GLY A 134 -9.40 33.91 7.68
N PHE A 135 -9.50 32.80 6.96
CA PHE A 135 -8.55 31.67 7.02
C PHE A 135 -7.66 31.65 5.78
N HIS A 136 -6.36 31.67 6.00
CA HIS A 136 -5.34 31.67 4.97
C HIS A 136 -4.41 30.47 5.12
N LEU A 137 -4.11 29.81 4.00
CA LEU A 137 -3.16 28.72 3.92
C LEU A 137 -2.08 29.08 2.89
N SER A 138 -0.88 28.59 3.10
CA SER A 138 0.17 28.65 2.11
C SER A 138 -0.28 28.01 0.79
N LEU A 139 -0.09 28.73 -0.32
CA LEU A 139 -0.46 28.25 -1.65
C LEU A 139 0.27 26.93 -1.96
N PHE A 140 -0.50 25.86 -2.15
CA PHE A 140 -0.03 24.49 -2.35
C PHE A 140 1.00 24.01 -1.30
N GLY A 141 1.02 24.60 -0.10
CA GLY A 141 1.96 24.24 0.94
C GLY A 141 3.41 24.65 0.68
N TYR A 142 3.63 25.69 -0.16
CA TYR A 142 4.98 26.18 -0.50
C TYR A 142 5.73 26.74 0.71
N ASP A 143 5.02 27.45 1.58
CA ASP A 143 5.54 28.00 2.84
C ASP A 143 4.52 27.71 3.94
N PRO A 144 4.61 26.54 4.58
CA PRO A 144 3.60 26.05 5.52
C PRO A 144 3.78 26.54 6.96
N ASP A 145 4.83 27.33 7.27
CA ASP A 145 5.15 27.87 8.59
C ASP A 145 4.44 29.18 8.90
#